data_de868bdde60359298e3ffb62a5dc1c7e
#
_entry.id   de868bdde60359298e3ffb62a5dc1c7e
#
_cell.length_a   1.000
_cell.length_b   1.000
_cell.length_c   1.000
_cell.angle_alpha   90.00
_cell.angle_beta   90.00
_cell.angle_gamma   90.00
#
_symmetry.space_group_name_H-M   'P 1'
#
loop_
_entity.id
_entity.type
_entity.pdbx_description
1 polymer ?
#
loop_
_entity_poly.entity_id
_entity_poly.type
_entity_poly.pdbx_seq_one_letter_code
_entity_poly.pdbx_strand_id
1 'polypeptide(L)'
;MKNIIRSAKHLNFIRKQPCIITGEKGEACHIRILSDGGTSIKPSDFYCISLHTDLHRQQHYLGEISFYQKWSINPFTIAKNLVTMSSCKKVNTQTIIHLLDERAKTYGRIYQNIEGDTQSPST
;
A
#
# COMPACT_ATOMS: atom_id res chain seq x y z
N MET A 1 0.05 23.09 -2.52
CA MET A 1 1.23 22.30 -2.89
C MET A 1 1.39 21.13 -1.94
N LYS A 2 1.69 19.96 -2.48
CA LYS A 2 1.82 18.75 -1.68
C LYS A 2 3.23 18.57 -1.18
N ASN A 3 3.35 18.13 0.07
CA ASN A 3 4.64 17.81 0.67
C ASN A 3 4.91 16.33 0.49
N ILE A 4 5.44 15.98 -0.67
CA ILE A 4 5.75 14.58 -0.97
C ILE A 4 7.01 14.18 -0.21
N ILE A 5 6.94 13.05 0.48
CA ILE A 5 8.03 12.55 1.29
C ILE A 5 8.80 11.49 0.53
N ARG A 6 10.10 11.68 0.38
CA ARG A 6 10.99 10.70 -0.24
C ARG A 6 11.91 10.12 0.80
N SER A 7 12.07 8.81 0.79
CA SER A 7 12.95 8.14 1.73
C SER A 7 13.57 6.90 1.09
N ALA A 8 14.77 7.07 0.55
CA ALA A 8 15.50 5.95 -0.02
C ALA A 8 15.71 4.84 1.00
N LYS A 9 15.91 5.23 2.24
CA LYS A 9 16.14 4.27 3.33
C LYS A 9 14.90 3.39 3.54
N HIS A 10 13.72 4.00 3.52
CA HIS A 10 12.49 3.25 3.68
C HIS A 10 12.24 2.34 2.48
N LEU A 11 12.47 2.83 1.27
CA LEU A 11 12.30 2.01 0.08
C LEU A 11 13.26 0.83 0.08
N ASN A 12 14.51 1.05 0.52
CA ASN A 12 15.46 -0.06 0.64
C ASN A 12 15.00 -1.08 1.66
N PHE A 13 14.40 -0.62 2.76
CA PHE A 13 13.83 -1.54 3.74
C PHE A 13 12.73 -2.38 3.09
N ILE A 14 11.84 -1.76 2.33
CA ILE A 14 10.75 -2.47 1.68
C ILE A 14 11.29 -3.51 0.70
N ARG A 15 12.33 -3.17 -0.05
CA ARG A 15 12.93 -4.09 -1.02
C ARG A 15 13.52 -5.33 -0.36
N LYS A 16 13.84 -5.26 0.92
CA LYS A 16 14.35 -6.40 1.68
C LYS A 16 13.23 -7.23 2.30
N GLN A 17 11.99 -6.76 2.23
CA GLN A 17 10.88 -7.52 2.77
C GLN A 17 10.34 -8.47 1.71
N PRO A 18 9.85 -9.62 2.11
CA PRO A 18 9.25 -10.55 1.15
C PRO A 18 7.98 -9.98 0.58
N CYS A 19 7.62 -10.46 -0.61
CA CYS A 19 6.34 -10.14 -1.22
C CYS A 19 5.21 -10.54 -0.27
N ILE A 20 4.25 -9.66 -0.08
CA ILE A 20 3.17 -9.88 0.87
C ILE A 20 2.22 -10.99 0.47
N ILE A 21 2.29 -11.43 -0.79
CA ILE A 21 1.41 -12.48 -1.30
C ILE A 21 2.15 -13.81 -1.42
N THR A 22 3.35 -13.79 -2.02
CA THR A 22 4.06 -15.04 -2.32
C THR A 22 5.20 -15.36 -1.35
N GLY A 23 5.66 -14.38 -0.60
CA GLY A 23 6.82 -14.58 0.26
C GLY A 23 8.15 -14.54 -0.47
N GLU A 24 8.14 -14.37 -1.79
CA GLU A 24 9.35 -14.29 -2.58
C GLU A 24 9.93 -12.87 -2.54
N LYS A 25 11.05 -12.68 -3.20
CA LYS A 25 11.69 -11.37 -3.25
C LYS A 25 10.71 -10.31 -3.75
N GLY A 26 10.64 -9.17 -3.06
CA GLY A 26 9.71 -8.10 -3.40
C GLY A 26 10.39 -6.89 -3.98
N GLU A 27 9.57 -6.07 -4.62
CA GLU A 27 9.95 -4.75 -5.11
C GLU A 27 9.10 -3.72 -4.39
N ALA A 28 9.58 -2.48 -4.32
CA ALA A 28 8.80 -1.40 -3.75
C ALA A 28 7.71 -0.99 -4.74
N CYS A 29 6.47 -1.11 -4.32
CA CYS A 29 5.31 -0.82 -5.15
C CYS A 29 4.47 0.26 -4.48
N HIS A 30 4.37 1.43 -5.11
CA HIS A 30 3.63 2.55 -4.54
C HIS A 30 2.12 2.34 -4.67
N ILE A 31 1.40 2.82 -3.67
CA ILE A 31 -0.06 2.84 -3.66
C ILE A 31 -0.50 4.20 -4.18
N ARG A 32 -1.24 4.24 -5.28
CA ARG A 32 -1.66 5.51 -5.86
C ARG A 32 -3.04 5.94 -5.43
N ILE A 33 -3.96 5.00 -5.29
CA ILE A 33 -5.33 5.36 -4.87
C ILE A 33 -5.30 5.91 -3.45
N LEU A 34 -6.11 6.92 -3.20
CA LEU A 34 -6.25 7.54 -1.87
C LEU A 34 -4.92 7.99 -1.28
N SER A 35 -3.91 8.21 -2.12
CA SER A 35 -2.59 8.65 -1.66
C SER A 35 -2.42 10.14 -1.89
N ASP A 36 -1.20 10.62 -1.65
CA ASP A 36 -0.87 12.02 -1.88
C ASP A 36 -0.24 12.28 -3.24
N GLY A 37 -0.22 11.28 -4.11
CA GLY A 37 0.30 11.45 -5.45
C GLY A 37 -0.70 12.09 -6.39
N GLY A 38 -0.27 12.39 -7.60
CA GLY A 38 -1.12 12.98 -8.63
C GLY A 38 -0.81 12.39 -9.99
N THR A 39 -1.32 13.01 -11.03
CA THR A 39 -1.19 12.50 -12.40
C THR A 39 0.27 12.24 -12.78
N SER A 40 1.13 13.19 -12.48
CA SER A 40 2.56 13.05 -12.80
C SER A 40 3.42 12.97 -11.56
N ILE A 41 2.82 12.81 -10.41
CA ILE A 41 3.54 12.83 -9.14
C ILE A 41 3.40 11.50 -8.44
N LYS A 42 4.54 10.82 -8.27
CA LYS A 42 4.59 9.57 -7.54
C LYS A 42 4.24 9.86 -6.07
N PRO A 43 3.44 9.00 -5.42
CA PRO A 43 3.08 9.20 -4.02
C PRO A 43 4.31 9.22 -3.10
N SER A 44 4.12 9.73 -1.89
CA SER A 44 5.15 9.66 -0.86
C SER A 44 5.59 8.22 -0.66
N ASP A 45 6.86 8.04 -0.32
CA ASP A 45 7.45 6.70 -0.25
C ASP A 45 6.87 5.82 0.85
N PHE A 46 6.18 6.39 1.83
CA PHE A 46 5.52 5.55 2.84
C PHE A 46 4.21 4.93 2.32
N TYR A 47 3.66 5.40 1.21
CA TYR A 47 2.55 4.73 0.53
C TYR A 47 3.14 3.65 -0.37
N CYS A 48 3.58 2.56 0.24
CA CYS A 48 4.35 1.58 -0.51
C CYS A 48 4.23 0.19 0.13
N ILE A 49 4.15 -0.84 -0.70
CA ILE A 49 4.11 -2.23 -0.26
C ILE A 49 5.16 -3.03 -1.03
N SER A 50 5.36 -4.28 -0.62
CA SER A 50 6.36 -5.15 -1.25
C SER A 50 5.64 -6.20 -2.10
N LEU A 51 5.92 -6.22 -3.39
CA LEU A 51 5.33 -7.18 -4.32
C LEU A 51 6.42 -7.78 -5.21
N HIS A 52 6.30 -9.09 -5.47
CA HIS A 52 7.15 -9.75 -6.46
C HIS A 52 6.96 -9.09 -7.83
N THR A 53 7.98 -9.14 -8.65
CA THR A 53 7.96 -8.49 -9.97
C THR A 53 6.70 -8.82 -10.77
N ASP A 54 6.33 -10.09 -10.83
CA ASP A 54 5.18 -10.50 -11.62
C ASP A 54 3.87 -9.93 -11.07
N LEU A 55 3.76 -9.87 -9.75
CA LEU A 55 2.56 -9.32 -9.12
C LEU A 55 2.52 -7.79 -9.23
N HIS A 56 3.69 -7.15 -9.19
CA HIS A 56 3.77 -5.71 -9.40
C HIS A 56 3.27 -5.37 -10.82
N ARG A 57 3.65 -6.18 -11.80
CA ARG A 57 3.15 -6.04 -13.17
C ARG A 57 1.66 -6.28 -13.24
N GLN A 58 1.18 -7.32 -12.55
CA GLN A 58 -0.24 -7.63 -12.53
C GLN A 58 -1.05 -6.47 -11.95
N GLN A 59 -0.53 -5.84 -10.89
CA GLN A 59 -1.18 -4.69 -10.28
C GLN A 59 -1.35 -3.56 -11.29
N HIS A 60 -0.34 -3.29 -12.09
CA HIS A 60 -0.43 -2.27 -13.13
C HIS A 60 -1.41 -2.67 -14.23
N TYR A 61 -1.40 -3.95 -14.60
CA TYR A 61 -2.24 -4.44 -15.66
C TYR A 61 -3.73 -4.45 -15.29
N LEU A 62 -4.03 -4.94 -14.11
CA LEU A 62 -5.42 -5.03 -13.65
C LEU A 62 -5.98 -3.72 -13.12
N GLY A 63 -5.10 -2.84 -12.68
CA GLY A 63 -5.50 -1.68 -11.90
C GLY A 63 -5.49 -2.00 -10.42
N GLU A 64 -5.26 -0.98 -9.62
CA GLU A 64 -5.03 -1.18 -8.19
C GLU A 64 -6.22 -1.83 -7.49
N ILE A 65 -7.41 -1.27 -7.71
CA ILE A 65 -8.59 -1.74 -6.96
C ILE A 65 -8.86 -3.21 -7.28
N SER A 66 -8.87 -3.57 -8.57
CA SER A 66 -9.10 -4.95 -8.97
C SER A 66 -8.04 -5.89 -8.42
N PHE A 67 -6.80 -5.44 -8.43
CA PHE A 67 -5.71 -6.25 -7.92
C PHE A 67 -5.85 -6.50 -6.42
N TYR A 68 -6.08 -5.43 -5.65
CA TYR A 68 -6.21 -5.57 -4.20
C TYR A 68 -7.41 -6.42 -3.81
N GLN A 69 -8.50 -6.31 -4.56
CA GLN A 69 -9.67 -7.14 -4.30
C GLN A 69 -9.40 -8.59 -4.64
N LYS A 70 -8.73 -8.83 -5.76
CA LYS A 70 -8.40 -10.20 -6.17
C LYS A 70 -7.62 -10.93 -5.08
N TRP A 71 -6.67 -10.24 -4.45
CA TRP A 71 -5.81 -10.84 -3.46
C TRP A 71 -6.27 -10.60 -2.02
N SER A 72 -7.43 -9.96 -1.87
CA SER A 72 -8.05 -9.69 -0.56
C SER A 72 -7.11 -8.95 0.38
N ILE A 73 -6.45 -7.91 -0.12
CA ILE A 73 -5.53 -7.12 0.70
C ILE A 73 -6.00 -5.69 0.81
N ASN A 74 -5.71 -5.10 1.97
CA ASN A 74 -5.85 -3.67 2.16
C ASN A 74 -4.44 -3.09 2.15
N PRO A 75 -4.05 -2.39 1.07
CA PRO A 75 -2.66 -1.97 0.93
C PRO A 75 -2.21 -1.00 2.01
N PHE A 76 -3.12 -0.24 2.58
CA PHE A 76 -2.74 0.75 3.60
C PHE A 76 -2.42 0.10 4.94
N THR A 77 -3.10 -1.00 5.26
CA THR A 77 -2.74 -1.77 6.46
C THR A 77 -1.33 -2.32 6.33
N ILE A 78 -1.01 -2.82 5.15
CA ILE A 78 0.32 -3.37 4.89
C ILE A 78 1.37 -2.25 4.95
N ALA A 79 1.08 -1.12 4.30
CA ALA A 79 2.01 0.01 4.32
C ALA A 79 2.24 0.51 5.74
N LYS A 80 1.20 0.55 6.56
CA LYS A 80 1.32 0.96 7.95
C LYS A 80 2.25 0.01 8.71
N ASN A 81 2.09 -1.27 8.50
CA ASN A 81 2.94 -2.24 9.17
C ASN A 81 4.40 -2.08 8.76
N LEU A 82 4.64 -1.81 7.48
CA LEU A 82 6.00 -1.61 6.99
C LEU A 82 6.64 -0.35 7.60
N VAL A 83 5.89 0.73 7.72
CA VAL A 83 6.40 1.94 8.37
C VAL A 83 6.71 1.66 9.83
N THR A 84 5.83 0.93 10.50
CA THR A 84 6.03 0.59 11.91
C THR A 84 7.29 -0.24 12.11
N MET A 85 7.55 -1.17 11.22
CA MET A 85 8.71 -2.04 11.29
C MET A 85 10.01 -1.34 10.86
N SER A 86 9.91 -0.34 10.03
CA SER A 86 11.07 0.34 9.47
C SER A 86 11.79 1.15 10.54
N SER A 87 13.12 1.14 10.48
CA SER A 87 13.93 1.94 11.39
C SER A 87 14.11 3.37 10.90
N CYS A 88 13.54 3.69 9.75
CA CYS A 88 13.67 5.03 9.17
C CYS A 88 12.73 6.01 9.87
N LYS A 89 13.29 6.87 10.70
CA LYS A 89 12.49 7.82 11.48
C LYS A 89 12.71 9.25 11.01
N LYS A 90 12.65 9.47 9.72
CA LYS A 90 12.95 10.79 9.15
C LYS A 90 11.91 11.84 9.49
N VAL A 91 10.67 11.46 9.55
CA VAL A 91 9.57 12.37 9.76
C VAL A 91 8.78 11.87 10.95
N ASN A 92 7.80 12.62 11.39
CA ASN A 92 6.96 12.20 12.49
C ASN A 92 6.28 10.88 12.14
N THR A 93 6.88 9.79 12.59
CA THR A 93 6.43 8.44 12.27
C THR A 93 5.01 8.19 12.76
N GLN A 94 4.67 8.73 13.93
CA GLN A 94 3.33 8.52 14.47
C GLN A 94 2.26 9.18 13.59
N THR A 95 2.56 10.34 13.05
CA THR A 95 1.63 11.02 12.15
C THR A 95 1.42 10.19 10.90
N ILE A 96 2.49 9.63 10.35
CA ILE A 96 2.42 8.80 9.15
C ILE A 96 1.61 7.53 9.43
N ILE A 97 1.85 6.89 10.55
CA ILE A 97 1.13 5.67 10.94
C ILE A 97 -0.36 5.99 11.09
N HIS A 98 -0.67 7.10 11.73
CA HIS A 98 -2.07 7.50 11.89
C HIS A 98 -2.73 7.75 10.54
N LEU A 99 -2.03 8.44 9.65
CA LEU A 99 -2.55 8.73 8.32
C LEU A 99 -2.85 7.44 7.55
N LEU A 100 -1.92 6.50 7.57
CA LEU A 100 -2.10 5.23 6.89
C LEU A 100 -3.25 4.42 7.50
N ASP A 101 -3.39 4.49 8.82
CA ASP A 101 -4.50 3.82 9.48
C ASP A 101 -5.84 4.39 9.02
N GLU A 102 -5.92 5.71 8.92
CA GLU A 102 -7.14 6.36 8.45
C GLU A 102 -7.43 6.00 6.99
N ARG A 103 -6.42 5.92 6.16
CA ARG A 103 -6.59 5.50 4.77
C ARG A 103 -7.03 4.04 4.68
N ALA A 104 -6.53 3.18 5.56
CA ALA A 104 -6.96 1.79 5.60
C ALA A 104 -8.44 1.68 5.91
N LYS A 105 -8.92 2.49 6.84
CA LYS A 105 -10.34 2.52 7.19
C LYS A 105 -11.18 3.03 6.03
N THR A 106 -10.72 4.06 5.37
CA THR A 106 -11.42 4.63 4.21
C THR A 106 -11.51 3.61 3.09
N TYR A 107 -10.40 2.95 2.79
CA TYR A 107 -10.36 1.91 1.78
C TYR A 107 -11.35 0.79 2.12
N GLY A 108 -11.36 0.37 3.39
CA GLY A 108 -12.27 -0.68 3.83
C GLY A 108 -13.73 -0.31 3.60
N ARG A 109 -14.09 0.93 3.93
CA ARG A 109 -15.47 1.38 3.74
C ARG A 109 -15.87 1.42 2.28
N ILE A 110 -14.98 1.91 1.43
CA ILE A 110 -15.31 2.13 0.01
C ILE A 110 -15.27 0.83 -0.79
N TYR A 111 -14.25 0.03 -0.59
CA TYR A 111 -13.99 -1.09 -1.48
C TYR A 111 -14.26 -2.46 -0.85
N GLN A 112 -13.91 -2.64 0.40
CA GLN A 112 -14.07 -3.96 1.02
C GLN A 112 -15.50 -4.21 1.47
N ASN A 113 -16.20 -3.19 1.93
CA ASN A 113 -17.58 -3.37 2.32
C ASN A 113 -18.46 -3.77 1.15
N ILE A 114 -18.22 -3.16 -0.01
CA ILE A 114 -18.99 -3.48 -1.20
C ILE A 114 -18.77 -4.95 -1.57
N GLU A 115 -17.54 -5.38 -1.53
CA GLU A 115 -17.21 -6.76 -1.82
C GLU A 115 -17.78 -7.71 -0.78
N GLY A 116 -17.67 -7.30 0.48
CA GLY A 116 -18.23 -8.10 1.56
C GLY A 116 -19.72 -8.27 1.44
N ASP A 117 -20.43 -7.21 1.12
CA ASP A 117 -21.87 -7.27 0.93
C ASP A 117 -22.23 -8.18 -0.22
N THR A 118 -21.47 -8.14 -1.28
CA THR A 118 -21.68 -8.96 -2.44
C THR A 118 -21.46 -10.43 -2.12
N GLN A 119 -20.46 -10.71 -1.33
CA GLN A 119 -20.07 -12.07 -1.01
C GLN A 119 -20.96 -12.72 0.02
N SER A 120 -21.39 -11.92 0.96
CA SER A 120 -22.05 -12.41 2.14
C SER A 120 -23.23 -13.33 1.85
N PRO A 121 -24.12 -12.96 0.96
CA PRO A 121 -25.29 -13.83 0.71
C PRO A 121 -24.94 -15.12 0.00
N SER A 122 -23.85 -15.16 -0.68
CA SER A 122 -23.52 -16.33 -1.49
C SER A 122 -22.79 -17.39 -0.70
N THR A 123 -22.39 -17.05 0.48
CA THR A 123 -21.71 -18.03 1.32
C THR A 123 -22.66 -18.64 2.33
#